data_bc4294ea4b583d0693816850ad6b922e
#
_entry.id   bc4294ea4b583d0693816850ad6b922e
#
_cell.length_a   1.000
_cell.length_b   1.000
_cell.length_c   1.000
_cell.angle_alpha   90.00
_cell.angle_beta   90.00
_cell.angle_gamma   90.00
#
_symmetry.space_group_name_H-M   'P 1'
#
loop_
_entity.id
_entity.type
_entity.pdbx_description
1 polymer ?
#
loop_
_entity_poly.entity_id
_entity_poly.type
_entity_poly.pdbx_seq_one_letter_code
_entity_poly.pdbx_strand_id
1 'polypeptide(L)'
;TALEEEYAKLEDLQNDLIAKQTNVESLKASKESEISSISGELEQTNQKLAQLQAAAEEAARKQKEKEAAAEAAKKNNNSGSAGGAVVSGNGMFTHPCPGYSRISSTFGYRNAPLAGASTNHKGVDFAASTGTPIYAAAAGTVTSAGYSGKAGNLIIINHGNGLLTYYMHCNTIFVSAGQKVSKGQNIGQVGTTGNSTGPHLHFQVMNNGTPVNPMNYL
;
A
#
# COMPACT_ATOMS: atom_id res chain seq x y z
N THR A 1 48.00 -30.83 52.66
CA THR A 1 48.79 -31.62 51.68
C THR A 1 48.26 -31.31 50.26
N ALA A 2 49.06 -31.58 49.24
CA ALA A 2 48.65 -31.32 47.82
C ALA A 2 47.30 -32.02 47.48
N LEU A 3 47.03 -33.14 48.08
CA LEU A 3 45.79 -33.91 47.90
C LEU A 3 44.57 -33.16 48.48
N GLU A 4 44.68 -32.48 49.60
CA GLU A 4 43.60 -31.67 50.23
C GLU A 4 43.33 -30.45 49.43
N GLU A 5 44.29 -29.80 48.77
CA GLU A 5 44.10 -28.67 47.85
C GLU A 5 43.40 -29.09 46.59
N GLU A 6 43.67 -30.29 46.07
CA GLU A 6 42.90 -30.84 44.91
C GLU A 6 41.45 -31.18 45.24
N TYR A 7 41.21 -31.73 46.45
CA TYR A 7 39.85 -31.98 46.93
C TYR A 7 39.05 -30.68 47.08
N ALA A 8 39.63 -29.63 47.66
CA ALA A 8 38.98 -28.33 47.80
C ALA A 8 38.63 -27.69 46.43
N LYS A 9 39.56 -27.81 45.44
CA LYS A 9 39.29 -27.34 44.08
C LYS A 9 38.17 -28.12 43.39
N LEU A 10 38.07 -29.42 43.62
CA LEU A 10 37.00 -30.26 43.09
C LEU A 10 35.65 -29.89 43.70
N GLU A 11 35.61 -29.61 44.99
CA GLU A 11 34.38 -29.18 45.70
C GLU A 11 33.93 -27.81 45.23
N ASP A 12 34.82 -26.82 45.00
CA ASP A 12 34.53 -25.52 44.43
C ASP A 12 34.00 -25.66 42.99
N LEU A 13 34.60 -26.49 42.18
CA LEU A 13 34.16 -26.74 40.79
C LEU A 13 32.76 -27.39 40.75
N GLN A 14 32.50 -28.31 41.68
CA GLN A 14 31.19 -28.96 41.79
C GLN A 14 30.09 -27.97 42.20
N ASN A 15 30.39 -27.08 43.15
CA ASN A 15 29.50 -26.02 43.58
C ASN A 15 29.20 -25.02 42.44
N ASP A 16 30.24 -24.61 41.68
CA ASP A 16 30.09 -23.73 40.53
C ASP A 16 29.22 -24.41 39.40
N LEU A 17 29.40 -25.69 39.18
CA LEU A 17 28.61 -26.47 38.23
C LEU A 17 27.14 -26.53 38.63
N ILE A 18 26.85 -26.78 39.92
CA ILE A 18 25.48 -26.79 40.47
C ILE A 18 24.83 -25.42 40.30
N ALA A 19 25.54 -24.33 40.63
CA ALA A 19 25.07 -22.97 40.46
C ALA A 19 24.74 -22.63 39.00
N LYS A 20 25.61 -23.03 38.06
CA LYS A 20 25.37 -22.84 36.61
C LYS A 20 24.18 -23.67 36.13
N GLN A 21 24.03 -24.91 36.64
CA GLN A 21 22.92 -25.78 36.28
C GLN A 21 21.58 -25.17 36.74
N THR A 22 21.51 -24.67 37.96
CA THR A 22 20.32 -23.96 38.49
C THR A 22 19.97 -22.70 37.68
N ASN A 23 21.01 -21.95 37.26
CA ASN A 23 20.88 -20.77 36.45
C ASN A 23 20.30 -21.10 35.03
N VAL A 24 20.77 -22.18 34.41
CA VAL A 24 20.27 -22.65 33.12
C VAL A 24 18.81 -23.11 33.22
N GLU A 25 18.46 -23.84 34.30
CA GLU A 25 17.05 -24.26 34.52
C GLU A 25 16.12 -23.07 34.73
N SER A 26 16.54 -22.05 35.48
CA SER A 26 15.79 -20.80 35.66
C SER A 26 15.61 -20.05 34.33
N LEU A 27 16.68 -19.94 33.53
CA LEU A 27 16.65 -19.29 32.23
C LEU A 27 15.74 -20.05 31.25
N LYS A 28 15.77 -21.38 31.28
CA LYS A 28 14.89 -22.24 30.48
C LYS A 28 13.43 -22.00 30.84
N ALA A 29 13.08 -22.02 32.11
CA ALA A 29 11.71 -21.77 32.58
C ALA A 29 11.20 -20.36 32.17
N SER A 30 12.08 -19.34 32.27
CA SER A 30 11.76 -17.97 31.82
C SER A 30 11.48 -17.91 30.33
N LYS A 31 12.31 -18.58 29.50
CA LYS A 31 12.13 -18.63 28.05
C LYS A 31 10.89 -19.41 27.61
N GLU A 32 10.56 -20.49 28.30
CA GLU A 32 9.33 -21.24 28.07
C GLU A 32 8.08 -20.40 28.36
N SER A 33 8.12 -19.56 29.42
CA SER A 33 7.06 -18.61 29.73
C SER A 33 6.92 -17.52 28.65
N GLU A 34 8.03 -16.94 28.17
CA GLU A 34 8.02 -15.96 27.06
C GLU A 34 7.45 -16.58 25.77
N ILE A 35 7.85 -17.79 25.42
CA ILE A 35 7.34 -18.51 24.24
C ILE A 35 5.83 -18.74 24.36
N SER A 36 5.35 -19.12 25.54
CA SER A 36 3.90 -19.32 25.77
C SER A 36 3.12 -18.02 25.63
N SER A 37 3.66 -16.89 26.14
CA SER A 37 3.03 -15.57 25.98
C SER A 37 2.97 -15.13 24.52
N ILE A 38 4.08 -15.24 23.80
CA ILE A 38 4.16 -14.88 22.37
C ILE A 38 3.21 -15.74 21.53
N SER A 39 3.12 -17.04 21.85
CA SER A 39 2.19 -17.96 21.18
C SER A 39 0.73 -17.55 21.39
N GLY A 40 0.36 -17.09 22.59
CA GLY A 40 -0.95 -16.55 22.90
C GLY A 40 -1.27 -15.26 22.14
N GLU A 41 -0.32 -14.35 22.06
CA GLU A 41 -0.47 -13.09 21.28
C GLU A 41 -0.61 -13.37 19.78
N LEU A 42 0.14 -14.35 19.26
CA LEU A 42 0.06 -14.76 17.86
C LEU A 42 -1.33 -15.32 17.53
N GLU A 43 -1.88 -16.18 18.42
CA GLU A 43 -3.22 -16.74 18.25
C GLU A 43 -4.30 -15.65 18.26
N GLN A 44 -4.22 -14.67 19.17
CA GLN A 44 -5.13 -13.52 19.21
C GLN A 44 -5.04 -12.67 17.94
N THR A 45 -3.81 -12.46 17.44
CA THR A 45 -3.59 -11.70 16.22
C THR A 45 -4.17 -12.41 14.99
N ASN A 46 -4.01 -13.73 14.90
CA ASN A 46 -4.56 -14.54 13.84
C ASN A 46 -6.12 -14.57 13.88
N GLN A 47 -6.72 -14.64 15.07
CA GLN A 47 -8.18 -14.55 15.23
C GLN A 47 -8.70 -13.17 14.78
N LYS A 48 -8.01 -12.09 15.14
CA LYS A 48 -8.36 -10.74 14.71
C LYS A 48 -8.21 -10.55 13.19
N LEU A 49 -7.19 -11.13 12.60
CA LEU A 49 -7.00 -11.13 11.15
C LEU A 49 -8.13 -11.87 10.43
N ALA A 50 -8.54 -13.05 10.93
CA ALA A 50 -9.66 -13.80 10.37
C ALA A 50 -10.99 -13.03 10.47
N GLN A 51 -11.24 -12.33 11.57
CA GLN A 51 -12.42 -11.46 11.72
C GLN A 51 -12.42 -10.29 10.74
N LEU A 52 -11.27 -9.65 10.53
CA LEU A 52 -11.13 -8.55 9.57
C LEU A 52 -11.30 -9.04 8.12
N GLN A 53 -10.79 -10.22 7.79
CA GLN A 53 -11.00 -10.83 6.48
C GLN A 53 -12.48 -11.14 6.22
N ALA A 54 -13.16 -11.75 7.18
CA ALA A 54 -14.60 -12.02 7.07
C ALA A 54 -15.44 -10.75 6.92
N ALA A 55 -15.10 -9.69 7.68
CA ALA A 55 -15.77 -8.40 7.57
C ALA A 55 -15.51 -7.73 6.19
N ALA A 56 -14.29 -7.86 5.66
CA ALA A 56 -13.96 -7.35 4.34
C ALA A 56 -14.70 -8.09 3.21
N GLU A 57 -14.84 -9.42 3.31
CA GLU A 57 -15.62 -10.23 2.36
C GLU A 57 -17.11 -9.89 2.41
N GLU A 58 -17.66 -9.68 3.61
CA GLU A 58 -19.07 -9.28 3.76
C GLU A 58 -19.31 -7.88 3.18
N ALA A 59 -18.40 -6.93 3.41
CA ALA A 59 -18.46 -5.60 2.82
C ALA A 59 -18.39 -5.64 1.29
N ALA A 60 -17.48 -6.46 0.74
CA ALA A 60 -17.35 -6.66 -0.71
C ALA A 60 -18.61 -7.30 -1.32
N ARG A 61 -19.26 -8.25 -0.61
CA ARG A 61 -20.53 -8.85 -1.04
C ARG A 61 -21.66 -7.81 -1.05
N LYS A 62 -21.81 -7.03 0.01
CA LYS A 62 -22.80 -5.95 0.11
C LYS A 62 -22.61 -4.88 -0.98
N GLN A 63 -21.36 -4.62 -1.35
CA GLN A 63 -21.05 -3.67 -2.43
C GLN A 63 -21.44 -4.24 -3.79
N LYS A 64 -21.15 -5.51 -4.07
CA LYS A 64 -21.60 -6.20 -5.30
C LYS A 64 -23.11 -6.29 -5.41
N GLU A 65 -23.82 -6.53 -4.31
CA GLU A 65 -25.29 -6.55 -4.30
C GLU A 65 -25.87 -5.15 -4.60
N LYS A 66 -25.26 -4.08 -4.05
CA LYS A 66 -25.66 -2.69 -4.38
C LYS A 66 -25.36 -2.34 -5.83
N GLU A 67 -24.23 -2.76 -6.38
CA GLU A 67 -23.89 -2.54 -7.79
C GLU A 67 -24.83 -3.30 -8.73
N ALA A 68 -25.15 -4.56 -8.42
CA ALA A 68 -26.13 -5.37 -9.17
C ALA A 68 -27.55 -4.78 -9.11
N ALA A 69 -27.97 -4.29 -7.95
CA ALA A 69 -29.25 -3.60 -7.80
C ALA A 69 -29.30 -2.27 -8.59
N ALA A 70 -28.19 -1.52 -8.61
CA ALA A 70 -28.06 -0.29 -9.39
C ALA A 70 -28.04 -0.58 -10.91
N GLU A 71 -27.45 -1.69 -11.34
CA GLU A 71 -27.46 -2.13 -12.74
C GLU A 71 -28.85 -2.62 -13.19
N ALA A 72 -29.56 -3.34 -12.31
CA ALA A 72 -30.95 -3.74 -12.55
C ALA A 72 -31.91 -2.54 -12.63
N ALA A 73 -31.69 -1.53 -11.79
CA ALA A 73 -32.46 -0.26 -11.84
C ALA A 73 -32.20 0.54 -13.14
N LYS A 74 -30.97 0.47 -13.68
CA LYS A 74 -30.59 1.12 -14.95
C LYS A 74 -31.23 0.44 -16.17
N LYS A 75 -31.46 -0.88 -16.13
CA LYS A 75 -32.15 -1.61 -17.21
C LYS A 75 -33.64 -1.32 -17.32
N ASN A 76 -34.26 -0.83 -16.25
CA ASN A 76 -35.71 -0.55 -16.24
C ASN A 76 -36.06 0.92 -16.54
N ASN A 77 -35.09 1.79 -16.78
CA ASN A 77 -35.27 3.21 -17.03
C ASN A 77 -34.55 3.65 -18.32
N ASN A 78 -34.89 3.02 -19.45
CA ASN A 78 -34.48 3.57 -20.75
C ASN A 78 -35.58 4.51 -21.27
N SER A 79 -35.67 5.69 -20.66
CA SER A 79 -36.26 6.88 -21.25
C SER A 79 -35.88 8.11 -20.42
N GLY A 80 -34.97 8.90 -20.93
CA GLY A 80 -34.90 10.33 -20.64
C GLY A 80 -33.96 10.80 -19.56
N SER A 81 -32.96 11.52 -20.00
CA SER A 81 -32.29 12.65 -19.34
C SER A 81 -31.14 12.38 -18.39
N ALA A 82 -29.99 12.84 -18.84
CA ALA A 82 -28.71 12.95 -18.16
C ALA A 82 -28.79 13.69 -16.82
N GLY A 83 -28.33 13.04 -15.76
CA GLY A 83 -27.90 13.66 -14.51
C GLY A 83 -26.41 13.42 -14.34
N GLY A 84 -25.58 14.40 -14.73
CA GLY A 84 -24.13 14.28 -14.79
C GLY A 84 -23.49 14.16 -13.41
N ALA A 85 -22.76 13.06 -13.20
CA ALA A 85 -21.58 13.10 -12.36
C ALA A 85 -20.58 14.07 -13.02
N VAL A 86 -20.03 15.01 -12.26
CA VAL A 86 -19.07 15.99 -12.75
C VAL A 86 -17.83 15.25 -13.24
N VAL A 87 -17.75 15.02 -14.54
CA VAL A 87 -16.61 14.45 -15.23
C VAL A 87 -15.81 15.65 -15.72
N SER A 88 -14.74 15.98 -15.02
CA SER A 88 -13.79 16.93 -15.56
C SER A 88 -12.88 16.19 -16.55
N GLY A 89 -12.73 16.72 -17.74
CA GLY A 89 -11.97 16.13 -18.84
C GLY A 89 -12.86 15.54 -19.95
N ASN A 90 -12.26 14.73 -20.83
CA ASN A 90 -12.99 14.05 -21.93
C ASN A 90 -13.88 12.87 -21.48
N GLY A 91 -14.11 12.75 -20.16
CA GLY A 91 -15.03 11.77 -19.58
C GLY A 91 -14.45 10.36 -19.37
N MET A 92 -13.22 10.10 -19.76
CA MET A 92 -12.61 8.78 -19.62
C MET A 92 -12.14 8.50 -18.19
N PHE A 93 -11.45 9.44 -17.55
CA PHE A 93 -10.90 9.30 -16.19
C PHE A 93 -11.60 10.21 -15.18
N THR A 94 -11.70 9.75 -13.93
CA THR A 94 -11.96 10.63 -12.79
C THR A 94 -10.64 11.13 -12.23
N HIS A 95 -10.66 12.31 -11.57
CA HIS A 95 -9.44 12.88 -11.00
C HIS A 95 -8.84 11.96 -9.93
N PRO A 96 -7.54 11.58 -10.05
CA PRO A 96 -6.92 10.60 -9.14
C PRO A 96 -6.63 11.16 -7.73
N CYS A 97 -6.56 12.49 -7.60
CA CYS A 97 -6.28 13.17 -6.33
C CYS A 97 -7.13 14.46 -6.23
N PRO A 98 -8.45 14.39 -6.00
CA PRO A 98 -9.31 15.57 -5.96
C PRO A 98 -8.98 16.53 -4.79
N GLY A 99 -8.26 16.06 -3.77
CA GLY A 99 -7.77 16.86 -2.64
C GLY A 99 -6.42 17.56 -2.87
N TYR A 100 -5.95 17.67 -4.12
CA TYR A 100 -4.72 18.41 -4.42
C TYR A 100 -4.89 19.92 -4.26
N SER A 101 -3.81 20.61 -3.89
CA SER A 101 -3.80 22.07 -3.71
C SER A 101 -3.40 22.81 -4.98
N ARG A 102 -2.49 22.25 -5.76
CA ARG A 102 -2.00 22.81 -7.03
C ARG A 102 -1.32 21.74 -7.87
N ILE A 103 -1.19 21.97 -9.17
CA ILE A 103 -0.27 21.23 -10.04
C ILE A 103 1.13 21.80 -9.80
N SER A 104 2.03 20.98 -9.26
CA SER A 104 3.41 21.38 -8.97
C SER A 104 4.36 21.16 -10.14
N SER A 105 3.99 20.24 -11.07
CA SER A 105 4.74 20.02 -12.31
C SER A 105 3.84 19.42 -13.38
N THR A 106 3.92 19.95 -14.58
CA THR A 106 3.17 19.51 -15.76
C THR A 106 3.94 18.44 -16.54
N PHE A 107 3.23 17.75 -17.42
CA PHE A 107 3.81 16.80 -18.38
C PHE A 107 4.74 17.51 -19.39
N GLY A 108 5.83 16.85 -19.75
CA GLY A 108 6.75 17.31 -20.79
C GLY A 108 8.09 17.84 -20.26
N TYR A 109 8.73 18.71 -21.03
CA TYR A 109 10.05 19.22 -20.67
C TYR A 109 10.03 20.19 -19.50
N ARG A 110 10.91 19.98 -18.54
CA ARG A 110 11.08 20.83 -17.35
C ARG A 110 12.54 20.84 -16.90
N ASN A 111 12.94 21.82 -16.09
CA ASN A 111 14.17 21.74 -15.32
C ASN A 111 14.02 20.64 -14.26
N ALA A 112 15.07 19.80 -14.09
CA ALA A 112 15.05 18.73 -13.11
C ALA A 112 14.92 19.33 -11.68
N PRO A 113 13.90 18.97 -10.89
CA PRO A 113 13.69 19.58 -9.58
C PRO A 113 14.71 19.13 -8.52
N LEU A 114 15.41 18.02 -8.78
CA LEU A 114 16.50 17.49 -7.94
C LEU A 114 17.40 16.56 -8.75
N ALA A 115 18.57 16.23 -8.19
CA ALA A 115 19.53 15.32 -8.83
C ALA A 115 18.89 13.94 -9.07
N GLY A 116 19.01 13.45 -10.31
CA GLY A 116 18.44 12.18 -10.75
C GLY A 116 16.96 12.20 -11.10
N ALA A 117 16.28 13.34 -11.02
CA ALA A 117 14.97 13.54 -11.62
C ALA A 117 15.08 13.77 -13.13
N SER A 118 14.03 13.40 -13.87
CA SER A 118 13.98 13.57 -15.33
C SER A 118 13.65 15.00 -15.71
N THR A 119 14.34 15.51 -16.75
CA THR A 119 13.97 16.75 -17.45
C THR A 119 12.80 16.56 -18.40
N ASN A 120 12.48 15.32 -18.78
CA ASN A 120 11.28 14.97 -19.52
C ASN A 120 10.28 14.29 -18.57
N HIS A 121 9.34 15.05 -18.07
CA HIS A 121 8.35 14.61 -17.10
C HIS A 121 7.25 13.81 -17.76
N LYS A 122 7.12 12.53 -17.39
CA LYS A 122 6.20 11.58 -18.04
C LYS A 122 4.78 11.58 -17.46
N GLY A 123 4.50 12.46 -16.49
CA GLY A 123 3.23 12.56 -15.80
C GLY A 123 2.89 13.99 -15.40
N VAL A 124 1.97 14.14 -14.48
CA VAL A 124 1.62 15.39 -13.81
C VAL A 124 1.76 15.19 -12.31
N ASP A 125 2.33 16.17 -11.62
CA ASP A 125 2.52 16.14 -10.17
C ASP A 125 1.44 16.99 -9.50
N PHE A 126 0.57 16.35 -8.74
CA PHE A 126 -0.49 16.97 -7.94
C PHE A 126 0.01 17.13 -6.50
N ALA A 127 0.38 18.36 -6.11
CA ALA A 127 0.79 18.65 -4.74
C ALA A 127 -0.39 18.50 -3.78
N ALA A 128 -0.23 17.66 -2.77
CA ALA A 128 -1.24 17.39 -1.75
C ALA A 128 -0.56 16.96 -0.46
N SER A 129 -1.21 17.15 0.69
CA SER A 129 -0.68 16.71 1.97
C SER A 129 -0.52 15.19 2.03
N THR A 130 0.50 14.73 2.77
CA THR A 130 0.64 13.30 3.07
C THR A 130 -0.66 12.78 3.70
N GLY A 131 -1.12 11.61 3.24
CA GLY A 131 -2.38 11.02 3.69
C GLY A 131 -3.60 11.42 2.86
N THR A 132 -3.50 12.38 1.92
CA THR A 132 -4.59 12.70 0.99
C THR A 132 -4.97 11.45 0.19
N PRO A 133 -6.26 11.09 0.07
CA PRO A 133 -6.68 9.90 -0.67
C PRO A 133 -6.31 9.94 -2.15
N ILE A 134 -5.89 8.79 -2.68
CA ILE A 134 -5.64 8.55 -4.10
C ILE A 134 -6.71 7.61 -4.63
N TYR A 135 -7.31 7.95 -5.76
CA TYR A 135 -8.39 7.19 -6.38
C TYR A 135 -7.98 6.61 -7.73
N ALA A 136 -8.48 5.43 -8.05
CA ALA A 136 -8.31 4.83 -9.38
C ALA A 136 -9.02 5.69 -10.44
N ALA A 137 -8.27 6.18 -11.42
CA ALA A 137 -8.79 7.07 -12.46
C ALA A 137 -9.85 6.40 -13.33
N ALA A 138 -9.76 5.10 -13.56
CA ALA A 138 -10.76 4.25 -14.23
C ALA A 138 -10.78 2.85 -13.61
N ALA A 139 -11.79 2.05 -13.95
CA ALA A 139 -11.84 0.64 -13.62
C ALA A 139 -10.70 -0.12 -14.32
N GLY A 140 -10.15 -1.16 -13.67
CA GLY A 140 -9.07 -1.93 -14.23
C GLY A 140 -8.54 -3.02 -13.30
N THR A 141 -7.39 -3.57 -13.66
CA THR A 141 -6.68 -4.56 -12.84
C THR A 141 -5.33 -4.00 -12.41
N VAL A 142 -5.02 -4.06 -11.13
CA VAL A 142 -3.72 -3.66 -10.59
C VAL A 142 -2.65 -4.62 -11.10
N THR A 143 -1.67 -4.11 -11.84
CA THR A 143 -0.55 -4.92 -12.35
C THR A 143 0.68 -4.84 -11.46
N SER A 144 0.81 -3.78 -10.66
CA SER A 144 1.87 -3.61 -9.68
C SER A 144 1.39 -2.80 -8.48
N ALA A 145 1.79 -3.21 -7.28
CA ALA A 145 1.54 -2.48 -6.04
C ALA A 145 2.69 -2.77 -5.06
N GLY A 146 3.53 -1.76 -4.78
CA GLY A 146 4.69 -1.92 -3.89
C GLY A 146 5.78 -0.89 -4.14
N TYR A 147 6.92 -1.05 -3.44
CA TYR A 147 8.06 -0.12 -3.54
C TYR A 147 8.87 -0.39 -4.83
N SER A 148 9.18 0.66 -5.58
CA SER A 148 9.89 0.61 -6.86
C SER A 148 10.91 1.75 -7.01
N GLY A 149 12.02 1.66 -6.31
CA GLY A 149 13.17 2.56 -6.44
C GLY A 149 12.80 4.06 -6.44
N LYS A 150 13.09 4.76 -7.52
CA LYS A 150 12.82 6.21 -7.66
C LYS A 150 11.32 6.56 -7.60
N ALA A 151 10.44 5.66 -7.99
CA ALA A 151 8.99 5.88 -7.93
C ALA A 151 8.44 5.79 -6.49
N GLY A 152 9.23 5.26 -5.56
CA GLY A 152 8.77 5.00 -4.20
C GLY A 152 7.70 3.92 -4.17
N ASN A 153 6.70 4.07 -3.33
CA ASN A 153 5.51 3.23 -3.34
C ASN A 153 4.69 3.55 -4.59
N LEU A 154 4.54 2.55 -5.45
CA LEU A 154 3.96 2.64 -6.80
C LEU A 154 2.75 1.74 -6.92
N ILE A 155 1.69 2.26 -7.54
CA ILE A 155 0.55 1.48 -8.02
C ILE A 155 0.50 1.63 -9.55
N ILE A 156 0.29 0.53 -10.28
CA ILE A 156 0.03 0.54 -11.72
C ILE A 156 -1.28 -0.19 -11.96
N ILE A 157 -2.19 0.45 -12.71
CA ILE A 157 -3.47 -0.13 -13.08
C ILE A 157 -3.55 -0.25 -14.60
N ASN A 158 -3.90 -1.44 -15.09
CA ASN A 158 -4.20 -1.72 -16.48
C ASN A 158 -5.72 -1.58 -16.71
N HIS A 159 -6.11 -0.66 -17.58
CA HIS A 159 -7.51 -0.38 -17.92
C HIS A 159 -7.98 -1.08 -19.20
N GLY A 160 -7.10 -1.88 -19.82
CA GLY A 160 -7.34 -2.48 -21.14
C GLY A 160 -6.96 -1.54 -22.28
N ASN A 161 -7.05 -2.04 -23.52
CA ASN A 161 -6.80 -1.31 -24.77
C ASN A 161 -5.46 -0.53 -24.79
N GLY A 162 -4.40 -1.08 -24.15
CA GLY A 162 -3.07 -0.47 -24.06
C GLY A 162 -2.96 0.69 -23.06
N LEU A 163 -4.00 0.96 -22.27
CA LEU A 163 -4.05 2.09 -21.35
C LEU A 163 -3.67 1.68 -19.93
N LEU A 164 -2.61 2.31 -19.37
CA LEU A 164 -2.19 2.12 -17.99
C LEU A 164 -2.09 3.45 -17.27
N THR A 165 -2.38 3.43 -15.97
CA THR A 165 -2.13 4.57 -15.07
C THR A 165 -1.16 4.19 -13.97
N TYR A 166 -0.29 5.14 -13.63
CA TYR A 166 0.74 5.03 -12.61
C TYR A 166 0.48 6.06 -11.51
N TYR A 167 0.58 5.62 -10.27
CA TYR A 167 0.42 6.44 -9.07
C TYR A 167 1.67 6.25 -8.22
N MET A 168 2.54 7.27 -8.16
CA MET A 168 3.84 7.17 -7.51
C MET A 168 3.93 8.02 -6.26
N HIS A 169 4.98 7.77 -5.49
CA HIS A 169 5.32 8.44 -4.23
C HIS A 169 4.29 8.25 -3.12
N CYS A 170 3.46 7.19 -3.20
CA CYS A 170 2.43 6.92 -2.22
C CYS A 170 3.01 6.76 -0.80
N ASN A 171 2.28 7.22 0.20
CA ASN A 171 2.57 6.93 1.61
C ASN A 171 2.11 5.50 1.93
N THR A 172 0.87 5.18 1.59
CA THR A 172 0.24 3.89 1.85
C THR A 172 -0.44 3.38 0.60
N ILE A 173 -0.37 2.06 0.37
CA ILE A 173 -1.03 1.35 -0.73
C ILE A 173 -2.14 0.49 -0.10
N PHE A 174 -3.37 0.54 -0.65
CA PHE A 174 -4.54 -0.20 -0.18
C PHE A 174 -4.96 -1.35 -1.10
N VAL A 175 -4.20 -1.58 -2.16
CA VAL A 175 -4.50 -2.59 -3.18
C VAL A 175 -3.29 -3.48 -3.42
N SER A 176 -3.53 -4.66 -4.01
CA SER A 176 -2.48 -5.64 -4.34
C SER A 176 -2.47 -5.95 -5.83
N ALA A 177 -1.33 -6.43 -6.35
CA ALA A 177 -1.23 -6.90 -7.73
C ALA A 177 -2.24 -8.03 -8.00
N GLY A 178 -2.91 -7.98 -9.14
CA GLY A 178 -4.01 -8.86 -9.54
C GLY A 178 -5.39 -8.39 -9.08
N GLN A 179 -5.51 -7.44 -8.17
CA GLN A 179 -6.79 -6.92 -7.70
C GLN A 179 -7.51 -6.12 -8.80
N LYS A 180 -8.81 -6.36 -8.97
CA LYS A 180 -9.70 -5.51 -9.78
C LYS A 180 -10.12 -4.31 -8.97
N VAL A 181 -10.13 -3.13 -9.58
CA VAL A 181 -10.55 -1.87 -8.98
C VAL A 181 -11.61 -1.20 -9.84
N SER A 182 -12.53 -0.51 -9.19
CA SER A 182 -13.54 0.32 -9.85
C SER A 182 -13.04 1.75 -10.06
N LYS A 183 -13.57 2.48 -11.05
CA LYS A 183 -13.31 3.92 -11.21
C LYS A 183 -13.70 4.67 -9.95
N GLY A 184 -12.81 5.50 -9.42
CA GLY A 184 -13.02 6.25 -8.17
C GLY A 184 -12.84 5.44 -6.88
N GLN A 185 -12.40 4.19 -6.97
CA GLN A 185 -12.02 3.43 -5.76
C GLN A 185 -10.79 4.04 -5.11
N ASN A 186 -10.80 4.18 -3.77
CA ASN A 186 -9.60 4.59 -3.03
C ASN A 186 -8.56 3.46 -3.06
N ILE A 187 -7.36 3.75 -3.61
CA ILE A 187 -6.29 2.78 -3.83
C ILE A 187 -5.04 3.05 -2.98
N GLY A 188 -4.98 4.21 -2.31
CA GLY A 188 -3.82 4.58 -1.50
C GLY A 188 -3.90 6.00 -0.98
N GLN A 189 -2.77 6.50 -0.49
CA GLN A 189 -2.63 7.84 0.06
C GLN A 189 -1.37 8.51 -0.49
N VAL A 190 -1.46 9.82 -0.74
CA VAL A 190 -0.34 10.67 -1.14
C VAL A 190 0.77 10.63 -0.09
N GLY A 191 2.01 10.60 -0.56
CA GLY A 191 3.21 10.64 0.27
C GLY A 191 4.37 11.36 -0.41
N THR A 192 5.57 10.98 -0.01
CA THR A 192 6.84 11.53 -0.53
C THR A 192 7.92 10.44 -0.59
N THR A 193 7.51 9.19 -0.86
CA THR A 193 8.44 8.05 -0.94
C THR A 193 9.22 8.05 -2.26
N GLY A 194 10.42 7.45 -2.26
CA GLY A 194 11.29 7.41 -3.42
C GLY A 194 11.98 8.75 -3.71
N ASN A 195 12.15 9.11 -4.99
CA ASN A 195 12.81 10.35 -5.41
C ASN A 195 11.79 11.50 -5.52
N SER A 196 11.50 12.16 -4.42
CA SER A 196 10.48 13.19 -4.28
C SER A 196 11.02 14.42 -3.52
N THR A 197 10.61 15.62 -3.89
CA THR A 197 10.97 16.89 -3.22
C THR A 197 10.00 17.30 -2.11
N GLY A 198 8.88 16.60 -1.99
CA GLY A 198 7.83 16.89 -1.00
C GLY A 198 6.53 16.14 -1.34
N PRO A 199 5.52 16.19 -0.47
CA PRO A 199 4.30 15.40 -0.65
C PRO A 199 3.54 15.77 -1.92
N HIS A 200 3.35 14.80 -2.83
CA HIS A 200 2.59 14.92 -4.06
C HIS A 200 2.20 13.55 -4.61
N LEU A 201 1.20 13.49 -5.44
CA LEU A 201 0.92 12.37 -6.33
C LEU A 201 1.57 12.66 -7.70
N HIS A 202 2.54 11.85 -8.12
CA HIS A 202 2.91 11.77 -9.52
C HIS A 202 1.92 10.84 -10.24
N PHE A 203 1.14 11.40 -11.15
CA PHE A 203 0.17 10.68 -11.95
C PHE A 203 0.61 10.60 -13.42
N GLN A 204 0.76 9.39 -13.95
CA GLN A 204 1.21 9.17 -15.32
C GLN A 204 0.23 8.29 -16.07
N VAL A 205 -0.01 8.59 -17.34
CA VAL A 205 -0.80 7.80 -18.27
C VAL A 205 0.09 7.26 -19.35
N MET A 206 -0.02 5.96 -19.61
CA MET A 206 0.62 5.29 -20.73
C MET A 206 -0.44 4.84 -21.72
N ASN A 207 -0.25 5.12 -23.00
CA ASN A 207 -1.08 4.63 -24.08
C ASN A 207 -0.20 3.83 -25.07
N ASN A 208 -0.46 2.53 -25.20
CA ASN A 208 0.32 1.61 -26.03
C ASN A 208 1.84 1.73 -25.80
N GLY A 209 2.26 1.77 -24.52
CA GLY A 209 3.67 1.84 -24.12
C GLY A 209 4.30 3.23 -24.19
N THR A 210 3.57 4.27 -24.62
CA THR A 210 4.05 5.65 -24.73
C THR A 210 3.43 6.52 -23.64
N PRO A 211 4.22 7.31 -22.87
CA PRO A 211 3.69 8.31 -21.95
C PRO A 211 2.93 9.39 -22.69
N VAL A 212 1.74 9.72 -22.25
CA VAL A 212 0.89 10.77 -22.81
C VAL A 212 0.47 11.76 -21.74
N ASN A 213 0.09 12.97 -22.15
CA ASN A 213 -0.30 14.01 -21.19
C ASN A 213 -1.57 13.58 -20.43
N PRO A 214 -1.47 13.36 -19.09
CA PRO A 214 -2.62 12.93 -18.29
C PRO A 214 -3.79 13.90 -18.30
N MET A 215 -3.53 15.20 -18.50
CA MET A 215 -4.57 16.24 -18.52
C MET A 215 -5.55 16.09 -19.69
N ASN A 216 -5.20 15.32 -20.73
CA ASN A 216 -6.09 15.02 -21.84
C ASN A 216 -7.16 13.96 -21.50
N TYR A 217 -7.02 13.30 -20.33
CA TYR A 217 -7.90 12.21 -19.87
C TYR A 217 -8.73 12.58 -18.64
N LEU A 218 -8.33 13.65 -17.91
CA LEU A 218 -8.96 14.19 -16.69
C LEU A 218 -10.04 15.22 -16.94
#